data_15cde7757e4523bccadbbf6dcadbf71a
#
_entry.id   15cde7757e4523bccadbbf6dcadbf71a
#
_cell.length_a   1.000
_cell.length_b   1.000
_cell.length_c   1.000
_cell.angle_alpha   90.00
_cell.angle_beta   90.00
_cell.angle_gamma   90.00
#
_symmetry.space_group_name_H-M   'P 1'
#
loop_
_entity.id
_entity.type
_entity.pdbx_description
1 polymer ?
#
loop_
_entity_poly.entity_id
_entity_poly.type
_entity_poly.pdbx_seq_one_letter_code
_entity_poly.pdbx_strand_id
1 'polypeptide(L)'
;MSATQVKLDNAQRQIAEHIHGGLLVMAPVGTGKTLVLAERMANAIASKIEPKRILGLTFTNRACMEMRERVRRRYPQFAGLVRIQTFHGLCASMLRTEARYIGLPCDFVIYDEDDCVQIIKELVDRTGRLPPSPSGEYQTLEQLYRDVAGIIQRVKVDAPLELVEHA
;
A
#
# COMPACT_ATOMS: atom_id res chain seq x y z
N MET A 1 -0.51 -22.80 -26.96
CA MET A 1 0.55 -22.82 -25.94
C MET A 1 -0.14 -23.15 -24.61
N SER A 2 0.12 -24.35 -24.07
CA SER A 2 -0.51 -24.82 -22.82
C SER A 2 -0.02 -23.96 -21.67
N ALA A 3 -0.94 -23.22 -21.03
CA ALA A 3 -0.62 -22.50 -19.81
C ALA A 3 -0.20 -23.54 -18.76
N THR A 4 1.03 -23.47 -18.30
CA THR A 4 1.56 -24.33 -17.25
C THR A 4 0.64 -24.20 -16.04
N GLN A 5 -0.20 -25.20 -15.82
CA GLN A 5 -1.17 -25.22 -14.74
C GLN A 5 -0.41 -25.31 -13.43
N VAL A 6 -0.46 -24.27 -12.63
CA VAL A 6 0.20 -24.24 -11.31
C VAL A 6 -0.47 -25.31 -10.45
N LYS A 7 0.33 -26.22 -9.91
CA LYS A 7 -0.18 -27.29 -9.06
C LYS A 7 -0.41 -26.74 -7.66
N LEU A 8 -1.67 -26.46 -7.34
CA LEU A 8 -2.11 -26.11 -5.98
C LEU A 8 -2.28 -27.38 -5.14
N ASP A 9 -1.95 -27.32 -3.86
CA ASP A 9 -2.37 -28.35 -2.90
C ASP A 9 -3.89 -28.24 -2.62
N ASN A 10 -4.44 -29.16 -1.84
CA ASN A 10 -5.88 -29.21 -1.59
C ASN A 10 -6.40 -28.00 -0.82
N ALA A 11 -5.67 -27.52 0.18
CA ALA A 11 -6.04 -26.34 0.96
C ALA A 11 -5.97 -25.07 0.10
N GLN A 12 -4.89 -24.89 -0.66
CA GLN A 12 -4.73 -23.80 -1.60
C GLN A 12 -5.84 -23.76 -2.65
N ARG A 13 -6.25 -24.93 -3.16
CA ARG A 13 -7.35 -25.04 -4.13
C ARG A 13 -8.66 -24.62 -3.53
N GLN A 14 -9.02 -25.10 -2.34
CA GLN A 14 -10.24 -24.70 -1.64
C GLN A 14 -10.32 -23.18 -1.44
N ILE A 15 -9.18 -22.55 -1.02
CA ILE A 15 -9.11 -21.10 -0.87
C ILE A 15 -9.30 -20.38 -2.21
N ALA A 16 -8.64 -20.86 -3.26
CA ALA A 16 -8.73 -20.25 -4.59
C ALA A 16 -10.13 -20.38 -5.22
N GLU A 17 -10.86 -21.44 -4.90
CA GLU A 17 -12.24 -21.70 -5.38
C GLU A 17 -13.30 -20.99 -4.54
N HIS A 18 -12.96 -20.54 -3.32
CA HIS A 18 -13.91 -19.81 -2.47
C HIS A 18 -14.10 -18.39 -2.99
N ILE A 19 -15.10 -18.16 -3.82
CA ILE A 19 -15.34 -16.88 -4.50
C ILE A 19 -16.26 -15.95 -3.69
N HIS A 20 -17.27 -16.50 -3.03
CA HIS A 20 -18.29 -15.72 -2.32
C HIS A 20 -18.10 -15.74 -0.81
N GLY A 21 -18.45 -14.62 -0.17
CA GLY A 21 -18.32 -14.46 1.29
C GLY A 21 -16.92 -14.12 1.78
N GLY A 22 -16.83 -13.85 3.07
CA GLY A 22 -15.56 -13.57 3.75
C GLY A 22 -14.78 -14.87 3.98
N LEU A 23 -13.46 -14.83 3.79
CA LEU A 23 -12.54 -15.92 4.10
C LEU A 23 -11.28 -15.35 4.75
N LEU A 24 -11.00 -15.77 5.98
CA LEU A 24 -9.74 -15.49 6.66
C LEU A 24 -8.80 -16.69 6.49
N VAL A 25 -7.61 -16.43 5.95
CA VAL A 25 -6.58 -17.45 5.75
C VAL A 25 -5.35 -17.10 6.57
N MET A 26 -5.03 -17.94 7.53
CA MET A 26 -3.80 -17.83 8.31
C MET A 26 -2.74 -18.79 7.71
N ALA A 27 -1.67 -18.20 7.17
CA ALA A 27 -0.65 -18.98 6.48
C ALA A 27 0.76 -18.40 6.75
N PRO A 28 1.76 -19.27 7.10
CA PRO A 28 3.15 -18.85 7.31
C PRO A 28 3.79 -18.22 6.06
N VAL A 29 4.97 -17.65 6.23
CA VAL A 29 5.78 -17.14 5.10
C VAL A 29 6.18 -18.32 4.21
N GLY A 30 6.20 -18.11 2.89
CA GLY A 30 6.62 -19.14 1.92
C GLY A 30 5.51 -20.12 1.48
N THR A 31 4.32 -20.10 2.06
CA THR A 31 3.21 -21.00 1.73
C THR A 31 2.43 -20.67 0.44
N GLY A 32 2.93 -19.73 -0.35
CA GLY A 32 2.29 -19.40 -1.64
C GLY A 32 1.07 -18.49 -1.55
N LYS A 33 0.92 -17.66 -0.51
CA LYS A 33 -0.21 -16.72 -0.35
C LYS A 33 -0.50 -15.89 -1.61
N THR A 34 0.53 -15.30 -2.20
CA THR A 34 0.42 -14.49 -3.43
C THR A 34 -0.06 -15.33 -4.62
N LEU A 35 0.39 -16.58 -4.69
CA LEU A 35 -0.05 -17.52 -5.71
C LEU A 35 -1.55 -17.81 -5.58
N VAL A 36 -2.00 -18.16 -4.38
CA VAL A 36 -3.41 -18.51 -4.12
C VAL A 36 -4.34 -17.32 -4.38
N LEU A 37 -3.91 -16.08 -4.02
CA LEU A 37 -4.66 -14.87 -4.33
C LEU A 37 -4.79 -14.64 -5.84
N ALA A 38 -3.72 -14.84 -6.60
CA ALA A 38 -3.76 -14.71 -8.06
C ALA A 38 -4.67 -15.77 -8.69
N GLU A 39 -4.63 -17.02 -8.22
CA GLU A 39 -5.52 -18.08 -8.67
C GLU A 39 -6.98 -17.81 -8.30
N ARG A 40 -7.26 -17.26 -7.10
CA ARG A 40 -8.60 -16.85 -6.70
C ARG A 40 -9.16 -15.76 -7.62
N MET A 41 -8.36 -14.76 -7.99
CA MET A 41 -8.75 -13.73 -8.96
C MET A 41 -9.04 -14.36 -10.33
N ALA A 42 -8.21 -15.30 -10.78
CA ALA A 42 -8.42 -16.03 -12.01
C ALA A 42 -9.72 -16.85 -11.99
N ASN A 43 -10.01 -17.51 -10.87
CA ASN A 43 -11.26 -18.27 -10.69
C ASN A 43 -12.50 -17.35 -10.61
N ALA A 44 -12.37 -16.15 -10.01
CA ALA A 44 -13.43 -15.16 -10.02
C ALA A 44 -13.78 -14.71 -11.45
N ILE A 45 -12.78 -14.49 -12.30
CA ILE A 45 -12.99 -14.20 -13.73
C ILE A 45 -13.68 -15.39 -14.43
N ALA A 46 -13.22 -16.61 -14.18
CA ALA A 46 -13.84 -17.82 -14.73
C ALA A 46 -15.30 -17.96 -14.31
N SER A 47 -15.64 -17.55 -13.09
CA SER A 47 -17.00 -17.51 -12.55
C SER A 47 -17.83 -16.31 -13.06
N LYS A 48 -17.39 -15.65 -14.13
CA LYS A 48 -18.05 -14.51 -14.79
C LYS A 48 -18.18 -13.25 -13.92
N ILE A 49 -17.36 -13.11 -12.87
CA ILE A 49 -17.26 -11.84 -12.17
C ILE A 49 -16.53 -10.86 -13.09
N GLU A 50 -17.11 -9.67 -13.25
CA GLU A 50 -16.53 -8.63 -14.10
C GLU A 50 -15.13 -8.25 -13.59
N PRO A 51 -14.07 -8.28 -14.42
CA PRO A 51 -12.69 -8.02 -13.98
C PRO A 51 -12.48 -6.68 -13.30
N LYS A 52 -13.22 -5.64 -13.71
CA LYS A 52 -13.17 -4.31 -13.09
C LYS A 52 -13.68 -4.28 -11.63
N ARG A 53 -14.46 -5.27 -11.23
CA ARG A 53 -14.97 -5.43 -9.86
C ARG A 53 -14.03 -6.24 -8.97
N ILE A 54 -12.92 -6.74 -9.52
CA ILE A 54 -11.92 -7.50 -8.77
C ILE A 54 -10.81 -6.56 -8.34
N LEU A 55 -10.58 -6.49 -7.02
CA LEU A 55 -9.51 -5.71 -6.41
C LEU A 55 -8.56 -6.66 -5.67
N GLY A 56 -7.30 -6.72 -6.10
CA GLY A 56 -6.21 -7.39 -5.40
C GLY A 56 -5.36 -6.39 -4.63
N LEU A 57 -5.20 -6.59 -3.32
CA LEU A 57 -4.37 -5.73 -2.48
C LEU A 57 -3.20 -6.51 -1.89
N THR A 58 -2.05 -5.86 -1.82
CA THR A 58 -0.84 -6.40 -1.20
C THR A 58 0.00 -5.28 -0.61
N PHE A 59 1.04 -5.63 0.16
CA PHE A 59 1.92 -4.64 0.77
C PHE A 59 3.06 -4.18 -0.15
N THR A 60 3.50 -5.00 -1.12
CA THR A 60 4.68 -4.71 -1.92
C THR A 60 4.37 -4.57 -3.41
N ASN A 61 5.06 -3.66 -4.08
CA ASN A 61 4.99 -3.52 -5.54
C ASN A 61 5.42 -4.80 -6.27
N ARG A 62 6.39 -5.54 -5.71
CA ARG A 62 6.84 -6.82 -6.26
C ARG A 62 5.71 -7.84 -6.29
N ALA A 63 4.95 -7.98 -5.20
CA ALA A 63 3.80 -8.88 -5.16
C ALA A 63 2.68 -8.43 -6.11
N CYS A 64 2.47 -7.12 -6.27
CA CYS A 64 1.54 -6.60 -7.29
C CYS A 64 1.94 -7.04 -8.70
N MET A 65 3.22 -6.90 -9.05
CA MET A 65 3.73 -7.30 -10.38
C MET A 65 3.58 -8.80 -10.60
N GLU A 66 3.92 -9.61 -9.59
CA GLU A 66 3.78 -11.07 -9.68
C GLU A 66 2.31 -11.49 -9.88
N MET A 67 1.37 -10.92 -9.13
CA MET A 67 -0.06 -11.19 -9.28
C MET A 67 -0.58 -10.77 -10.66
N ARG A 68 -0.22 -9.56 -11.14
CA ARG A 68 -0.59 -9.09 -12.49
C ARG A 68 -0.09 -10.02 -13.58
N GLU A 69 1.17 -10.46 -13.48
CA GLU A 69 1.75 -11.36 -14.46
C GLU A 69 1.05 -12.72 -14.48
N ARG A 70 0.66 -13.27 -13.31
CA ARG A 70 -0.08 -14.53 -13.22
C ARG A 70 -1.48 -14.40 -13.84
N VAL A 71 -2.22 -13.34 -13.53
CA VAL A 71 -3.53 -13.06 -14.13
C VAL A 71 -3.38 -12.86 -15.64
N ARG A 72 -2.36 -12.12 -16.11
CA ARG A 72 -2.07 -11.89 -17.53
C ARG A 72 -1.81 -13.19 -18.29
N ARG A 73 -1.03 -14.09 -17.71
CA ARG A 73 -0.74 -15.39 -18.35
C ARG A 73 -1.98 -16.25 -18.55
N ARG A 74 -2.90 -16.20 -17.58
CA ARG A 74 -4.10 -17.02 -17.63
C ARG A 74 -5.25 -16.39 -18.41
N TYR A 75 -5.37 -15.06 -18.34
CA TYR A 75 -6.41 -14.28 -18.99
C TYR A 75 -5.83 -13.01 -19.61
N PRO A 76 -5.08 -13.11 -20.73
CA PRO A 76 -4.43 -11.95 -21.36
C PRO A 76 -5.40 -10.81 -21.70
N GLN A 77 -6.63 -11.17 -22.11
CA GLN A 77 -7.67 -10.22 -22.48
C GLN A 77 -8.22 -9.40 -21.32
N PHE A 78 -8.00 -9.83 -20.08
CA PHE A 78 -8.49 -9.14 -18.87
C PHE A 78 -7.38 -8.56 -18.00
N ALA A 79 -6.13 -8.71 -18.41
CA ALA A 79 -4.95 -8.37 -17.60
C ALA A 79 -4.92 -6.90 -17.15
N GLY A 80 -5.38 -5.98 -18.00
CA GLY A 80 -5.44 -4.55 -17.68
C GLY A 80 -6.71 -4.11 -16.94
N LEU A 81 -7.69 -4.99 -16.78
CA LEU A 81 -9.00 -4.66 -16.20
C LEU A 81 -9.08 -4.99 -14.71
N VAL A 82 -8.30 -5.95 -14.23
CA VAL A 82 -8.24 -6.31 -12.80
C VAL A 82 -7.38 -5.28 -12.07
N ARG A 83 -7.92 -4.67 -11.03
CA ARG A 83 -7.19 -3.70 -10.21
C ARG A 83 -6.34 -4.45 -9.19
N ILE A 84 -5.01 -4.41 -9.37
CA ILE A 84 -4.04 -5.01 -8.43
C ILE A 84 -3.06 -3.91 -8.02
N GLN A 85 -3.01 -3.60 -6.73
CA GLN A 85 -2.19 -2.51 -6.22
C GLN A 85 -1.83 -2.70 -4.75
N THR A 86 -0.94 -1.88 -4.24
CA THR A 86 -0.64 -1.87 -2.80
C THR A 86 -1.74 -1.14 -2.03
N PHE A 87 -1.83 -1.41 -0.71
CA PHE A 87 -2.73 -0.65 0.17
C PHE A 87 -2.46 0.85 0.08
N HIS A 88 -1.19 1.27 0.15
CA HIS A 88 -0.80 2.68 0.01
C HIS A 88 -1.23 3.25 -1.36
N GLY A 89 -1.04 2.50 -2.44
CA GLY A 89 -1.47 2.92 -3.78
C GLY A 89 -2.97 3.08 -3.90
N LEU A 90 -3.77 2.20 -3.25
CA LEU A 90 -5.22 2.35 -3.19
C LEU A 90 -5.61 3.61 -2.41
N CYS A 91 -5.06 3.79 -1.21
CA CYS A 91 -5.34 4.95 -0.37
C CYS A 91 -4.99 6.27 -1.09
N ALA A 92 -3.81 6.34 -1.71
CA ALA A 92 -3.42 7.51 -2.50
C ALA A 92 -4.38 7.78 -3.66
N SER A 93 -4.84 6.74 -4.36
CA SER A 93 -5.83 6.87 -5.44
C SER A 93 -7.18 7.38 -4.93
N MET A 94 -7.65 6.84 -3.81
CA MET A 94 -8.90 7.28 -3.18
C MET A 94 -8.80 8.72 -2.70
N LEU A 95 -7.73 9.09 -2.02
CA LEU A 95 -7.49 10.45 -1.55
C LEU A 95 -7.47 11.44 -2.71
N ARG A 96 -6.82 11.13 -3.83
CA ARG A 96 -6.82 12.01 -5.01
C ARG A 96 -8.21 12.19 -5.62
N THR A 97 -9.03 11.14 -5.61
CA THR A 97 -10.40 11.21 -6.11
C THR A 97 -11.29 12.06 -5.20
N GLU A 98 -11.10 11.93 -3.89
CA GLU A 98 -11.94 12.57 -2.87
C GLU A 98 -11.30 13.85 -2.27
N ALA A 99 -10.14 14.29 -2.79
CA ALA A 99 -9.35 15.40 -2.26
C ALA A 99 -10.19 16.66 -1.98
N ARG A 100 -11.08 17.01 -2.90
CA ARG A 100 -11.96 18.19 -2.78
C ARG A 100 -12.91 18.14 -1.57
N TYR A 101 -13.30 16.95 -1.11
CA TYR A 101 -14.22 16.81 0.03
C TYR A 101 -13.51 16.92 1.39
N ILE A 102 -12.19 16.79 1.39
CA ILE A 102 -11.35 16.85 2.61
C ILE A 102 -10.39 18.04 2.59
N GLY A 103 -10.62 19.02 1.70
CA GLY A 103 -9.81 20.23 1.63
C GLY A 103 -8.39 20.05 1.12
N LEU A 104 -8.05 18.91 0.51
CA LEU A 104 -6.74 18.69 -0.09
C LEU A 104 -6.71 19.12 -1.55
N PRO A 105 -5.58 19.69 -2.04
CA PRO A 105 -5.39 19.89 -3.47
C PRO A 105 -5.31 18.54 -4.19
N CYS A 106 -5.84 18.44 -5.42
CA CYS A 106 -5.85 17.17 -6.17
C CYS A 106 -4.43 16.68 -6.54
N ASP A 107 -3.46 17.59 -6.55
CA ASP A 107 -2.05 17.38 -6.85
C ASP A 107 -1.16 17.26 -5.60
N PHE A 108 -1.75 16.97 -4.44
CA PHE A 108 -0.97 16.82 -3.20
C PHE A 108 0.17 15.80 -3.37
N VAL A 109 1.29 16.11 -2.73
CA VAL A 109 2.49 15.27 -2.70
C VAL A 109 2.46 14.38 -1.46
N ILE A 110 2.84 13.13 -1.63
CA ILE A 110 3.05 12.20 -0.52
C ILE A 110 4.55 12.18 -0.23
N TYR A 111 4.92 12.65 0.94
CA TYR A 111 6.29 12.62 1.42
C TYR A 111 6.57 11.27 2.10
N ASP A 112 7.69 10.66 1.78
CA ASP A 112 8.23 9.56 2.55
C ASP A 112 9.07 10.06 3.74
N GLU A 113 9.68 9.14 4.48
CA GLU A 113 10.46 9.47 5.67
C GLU A 113 11.71 10.28 5.32
N ASP A 114 12.37 9.98 4.20
CA ASP A 114 13.56 10.70 3.74
C ASP A 114 13.20 12.10 3.22
N ASP A 115 12.09 12.27 2.54
CA ASP A 115 11.53 13.57 2.14
C ASP A 115 11.26 14.44 3.38
N CYS A 116 10.65 13.88 4.43
CA CYS A 116 10.39 14.59 5.68
C CYS A 116 11.69 15.06 6.35
N VAL A 117 12.71 14.20 6.39
CA VAL A 117 14.04 14.54 6.91
C VAL A 117 14.66 15.70 6.11
N GLN A 118 14.54 15.67 4.79
CA GLN A 118 15.08 16.72 3.93
C GLN A 118 14.40 18.08 4.20
N ILE A 119 13.07 18.11 4.33
CA ILE A 119 12.32 19.33 4.66
C ILE A 119 12.77 19.90 6.01
N ILE A 120 12.96 19.04 7.02
CA ILE A 120 13.42 19.48 8.33
C ILE A 120 14.83 20.10 8.25
N LYS A 121 15.74 19.50 7.46
CA LYS A 121 17.07 20.07 7.20
C LYS A 121 16.96 21.49 6.62
N GLU A 122 16.17 21.65 5.57
CA GLU A 122 15.96 22.95 4.91
C GLU A 122 15.37 24.01 5.87
N LEU A 123 14.44 23.60 6.73
CA LEU A 123 13.86 24.49 7.74
C LEU A 123 14.88 24.92 8.79
N VAL A 124 15.72 24.00 9.28
CA VAL A 124 16.79 24.29 10.23
C VAL A 124 17.83 25.23 9.61
N ASP A 125 18.25 24.94 8.37
CA ASP A 125 19.22 25.78 7.66
C ASP A 125 18.71 27.24 7.46
N ARG A 126 17.41 27.36 7.14
CA ARG A 126 16.77 28.68 6.96
C ARG A 126 16.56 29.44 8.25
N THR A 127 16.26 28.77 9.35
CA THR A 127 15.88 29.42 10.61
C THR A 127 17.06 29.57 11.59
N GLY A 128 18.13 28.78 11.38
CA GLY A 128 19.24 28.66 12.34
C GLY A 128 18.82 28.06 13.69
N ARG A 129 17.62 27.50 13.79
CA ARG A 129 17.06 26.95 15.03
C ARG A 129 17.06 25.45 14.98
N LEU A 130 17.76 24.79 15.89
CA LEU A 130 17.67 23.36 16.12
C LEU A 130 16.51 23.08 17.08
N PRO A 131 15.66 22.10 16.78
CA PRO A 131 14.64 21.65 17.73
C PRO A 131 15.30 21.08 18.98
N PRO A 132 14.70 21.23 20.17
CA PRO A 132 15.24 20.66 21.41
C PRO A 132 15.28 19.12 21.31
N SER A 133 16.38 18.53 21.76
CA SER A 133 16.51 17.08 21.84
C SER A 133 15.61 16.49 22.94
N PRO A 134 14.82 15.45 22.66
CA PRO A 134 14.09 14.73 23.69
C PRO A 134 14.98 14.00 24.68
N SER A 135 16.22 13.66 24.32
CA SER A 135 17.16 12.86 25.10
C SER A 135 18.43 13.58 25.55
N GLY A 136 18.58 14.88 25.23
CA GLY A 136 19.68 15.71 25.72
C GLY A 136 20.91 15.84 24.84
N GLU A 137 21.31 14.81 24.09
CA GLU A 137 22.45 14.87 23.16
C GLU A 137 22.16 14.09 21.88
N TYR A 138 22.39 14.73 20.73
CA TYR A 138 22.35 14.06 19.44
C TYR A 138 23.75 13.64 19.03
N GLN A 139 23.93 12.38 18.71
CA GLN A 139 25.21 11.86 18.24
C GLN A 139 25.54 12.33 16.82
N THR A 140 24.49 12.58 15.99
CA THR A 140 24.62 13.12 14.64
C THR A 140 23.42 14.01 14.29
N LEU A 141 23.61 15.01 13.41
CA LEU A 141 22.53 15.83 12.87
C LEU A 141 21.46 14.99 12.13
N GLU A 142 21.87 13.93 11.47
CA GLU A 142 20.96 13.05 10.75
C GLU A 142 20.01 12.29 11.69
N GLN A 143 20.51 11.87 12.85
CA GLN A 143 19.67 11.24 13.88
C GLN A 143 18.67 12.24 14.47
N LEU A 144 19.09 13.49 14.73
CA LEU A 144 18.21 14.57 15.12
C LEU A 144 17.04 14.73 14.14
N TYR A 145 17.33 14.81 12.84
CA TYR A 145 16.29 15.03 11.83
C TYR A 145 15.29 13.87 11.76
N ARG A 146 15.76 12.63 11.88
CA ARG A 146 14.89 11.43 11.94
C ARG A 146 14.03 11.40 13.19
N ASP A 147 14.56 11.76 14.35
CA ASP A 147 13.82 11.81 15.60
C ASP A 147 12.73 12.88 15.56
N VAL A 148 13.03 14.06 15.02
CA VAL A 148 12.05 15.13 14.82
C VAL A 148 10.96 14.73 13.85
N ALA A 149 11.30 14.10 12.72
CA ALA A 149 10.31 13.56 11.78
C ALA A 149 9.39 12.54 12.45
N GLY A 150 9.94 11.63 13.25
CA GLY A 150 9.19 10.66 14.02
C GLY A 150 8.27 11.28 15.08
N ILE A 151 8.67 12.39 15.71
CA ILE A 151 7.83 13.14 16.65
C ILE A 151 6.67 13.79 15.91
N ILE A 152 6.93 14.48 14.79
CA ILE A 152 5.90 15.12 13.96
C ILE A 152 4.88 14.10 13.49
N GLN A 153 5.34 12.94 13.04
CA GLN A 153 4.45 11.86 12.58
C GLN A 153 3.55 11.36 13.72
N ARG A 154 4.09 11.15 14.94
CA ARG A 154 3.29 10.75 16.11
C ARG A 154 2.26 11.81 16.47
N VAL A 155 2.66 13.07 16.55
CA VAL A 155 1.75 14.18 16.87
C VAL A 155 0.60 14.24 15.85
N LYS A 156 0.89 14.05 14.55
CA LYS A 156 -0.16 14.04 13.52
C LYS A 156 -1.13 12.85 13.63
N VAL A 157 -0.65 11.69 14.07
CA VAL A 157 -1.50 10.50 14.27
C VAL A 157 -2.37 10.63 15.52
N ASP A 158 -1.81 11.23 16.59
CA ASP A 158 -2.49 11.36 17.88
C ASP A 158 -3.32 12.66 18.00
N ALA A 159 -3.17 13.60 17.05
CA ALA A 159 -3.91 14.85 17.03
C ALA A 159 -5.40 14.58 16.74
N PRO A 160 -6.33 15.18 17.51
CA PRO A 160 -7.75 15.14 17.17
C PRO A 160 -7.96 15.76 15.77
N LEU A 161 -8.88 15.19 14.99
CA LEU A 161 -9.21 15.66 13.62
C LEU A 161 -9.61 17.15 13.58
N GLU A 162 -10.05 17.72 14.69
CA GLU A 162 -10.44 19.14 14.81
C GLU A 162 -9.26 20.14 14.65
N LEU A 163 -8.01 19.69 14.80
CA LEU A 163 -6.82 20.55 14.61
C LEU A 163 -6.40 20.70 13.15
N VAL A 164 -7.02 19.99 12.23
CA VAL A 164 -6.68 20.03 10.80
C VAL A 164 -7.47 21.13 10.05
N GLU A 165 -8.52 21.69 10.65
CA GLU A 165 -9.36 22.73 10.00
C GLU A 165 -8.75 24.14 10.02
N HIS A 166 -7.62 24.37 10.67
CA HIS A 166 -7.04 25.72 10.84
C HIS A 166 -5.55 25.85 10.49
N ALA A 167 -5.00 24.99 9.61
CA ALA A 167 -3.62 25.11 9.15
C ALA A 167 -3.55 25.49 7.66
#